data_1cc6968e7ff0894cdbdf1f6f544c0cb1
#
_entry.id   1cc6968e7ff0894cdbdf1f6f544c0cb1
#
_cell.length_a   1.000
_cell.length_b   1.000
_cell.length_c   1.000
_cell.angle_alpha   90.00
_cell.angle_beta   90.00
_cell.angle_gamma   90.00
#
_symmetry.space_group_name_H-M   'P 1'
#
loop_
_entity.id
_entity.type
_entity.pdbx_description
1 polymer ?
#
loop_
_entity_poly.entity_id
_entity_poly.type
_entity_poly.pdbx_seq_one_letter_code
_entity_poly.pdbx_strand_id
1 'polypeptide(L)'
;MQDFASAAMVRLLVRAMAAHGLVPPPPPPDMDGLAASHVPLAYKRGVVEAVLHQGGLGTLLQLAQRVDLLAGDPVHRALLGASSPPELMARWQRLERYVHSRHQVSIKASAPGTLVLHHHARPGVSEEPRPAESLAVLGVLTGACRAMAVGQLQVEIGAPGGSCQQAVLQTAPDGTGSLAAPTALLNALAAPGPHGPTGQVSPLGHWTVRWQPNDVTAGAPRLLLLQPSAGLCDALPWPPLAHELARHVLRDPAALHSVEALAQGAGLARRSLQRSLAQAGLSCRHIVAEARARMAAQWLLDSQHGLAEIGYACGFADQPHFTREFARHVGLTPARYREAFAGPQPVRPC
;
A
#
# COMPACT_ATOMS: atom_id res chain seq x y z
N MET A 1 9.65 22.91 4.36
CA MET A 1 9.77 21.45 4.15
C MET A 1 9.18 21.17 2.79
N GLN A 2 9.91 20.55 1.90
CA GLN A 2 9.43 20.30 0.53
C GLN A 2 8.34 19.22 0.60
N ASP A 3 7.17 19.48 -0.03
CA ASP A 3 6.08 18.51 -0.11
C ASP A 3 6.47 17.35 -1.02
N PHE A 4 6.21 16.14 -0.59
CA PHE A 4 6.53 14.92 -1.32
C PHE A 4 5.32 13.98 -1.44
N ALA A 5 5.41 13.04 -2.37
CA ALA A 5 4.41 12.01 -2.63
C ALA A 5 5.07 10.63 -2.76
N SER A 6 4.25 9.57 -2.73
CA SER A 6 4.70 8.20 -2.96
C SER A 6 5.26 8.02 -4.37
N ALA A 7 6.51 7.58 -4.47
CA ALA A 7 7.10 7.19 -5.74
C ALA A 7 6.43 5.94 -6.33
N ALA A 8 5.94 5.01 -5.50
CA ALA A 8 5.24 3.82 -5.96
C ALA A 8 3.99 4.16 -6.78
N MET A 9 3.17 5.13 -6.32
CA MET A 9 2.01 5.60 -7.09
C MET A 9 2.41 6.24 -8.42
N VAL A 10 3.48 7.03 -8.42
CA VAL A 10 3.98 7.67 -9.65
C VAL A 10 4.54 6.63 -10.62
N ARG A 11 5.33 5.67 -10.14
CA ARG A 11 5.80 4.52 -10.95
C ARG A 11 4.63 3.75 -11.58
N LEU A 12 3.57 3.51 -10.82
CA LEU A 12 2.36 2.87 -11.33
C LEU A 12 1.79 3.65 -12.50
N LEU A 13 1.51 4.95 -12.30
CA LEU A 13 0.89 5.77 -13.33
C LEU A 13 1.77 5.90 -14.57
N VAL A 14 3.08 6.13 -14.40
CA VAL A 14 4.04 6.23 -15.53
C VAL A 14 4.09 4.92 -16.33
N ARG A 15 4.17 3.76 -15.68
CA ARG A 15 4.15 2.45 -16.34
C ARG A 15 2.81 2.19 -17.02
N ALA A 16 1.71 2.55 -16.39
CA ALA A 16 0.38 2.37 -16.94
C ALA A 16 0.13 3.31 -18.15
N MET A 17 0.63 4.55 -18.11
CA MET A 17 0.62 5.46 -19.26
C MET A 17 1.35 4.85 -20.44
N ALA A 18 2.59 4.39 -20.25
CA ALA A 18 3.39 3.78 -21.30
C ALA A 18 2.69 2.53 -21.89
N ALA A 19 2.13 1.67 -21.04
CA ALA A 19 1.37 0.49 -21.48
C ALA A 19 0.07 0.83 -22.24
N HIS A 20 -0.43 2.05 -22.07
CA HIS A 20 -1.65 2.55 -22.71
C HIS A 20 -1.36 3.45 -23.92
N GLY A 21 -0.09 3.61 -24.29
CA GLY A 21 0.33 4.47 -25.39
C GLY A 21 0.29 5.98 -25.08
N LEU A 22 0.21 6.34 -23.80
CA LEU A 22 0.27 7.74 -23.35
C LEU A 22 1.71 8.12 -23.01
N VAL A 23 2.02 9.40 -23.13
CA VAL A 23 3.37 9.94 -22.91
C VAL A 23 3.46 10.52 -21.49
N PRO A 24 4.24 9.89 -20.58
CA PRO A 24 4.47 10.47 -19.26
C PRO A 24 5.41 11.69 -19.35
N PRO A 25 5.31 12.66 -18.42
CA PRO A 25 6.26 13.76 -18.33
C PRO A 25 7.66 13.24 -17.95
N PRO A 26 8.73 13.90 -18.40
CA PRO A 26 10.09 13.51 -18.05
C PRO A 26 10.30 13.59 -16.53
N PRO A 27 11.07 12.66 -15.92
CA PRO A 27 11.39 12.73 -14.51
C PRO A 27 12.26 13.98 -14.23
N PRO A 28 12.18 14.52 -12.99
CA PRO A 28 13.07 15.59 -12.57
C PRO A 28 14.55 15.20 -12.69
N PRO A 29 15.43 16.13 -13.07
CA PRO A 29 16.85 15.84 -13.33
C PRO A 29 17.62 15.31 -12.11
N ASP A 30 17.16 15.62 -10.90
CA ASP A 30 17.79 15.20 -9.63
C ASP A 30 17.31 13.82 -9.15
N MET A 31 16.50 13.13 -9.95
CA MET A 31 16.00 11.80 -9.61
C MET A 31 16.70 10.75 -10.47
N ASP A 32 17.49 9.88 -9.84
CA ASP A 32 17.98 8.63 -10.43
C ASP A 32 16.81 7.69 -10.78
N GLY A 33 16.10 8.06 -11.85
CA GLY A 33 14.85 7.42 -12.21
C GLY A 33 13.81 7.47 -11.07
N LEU A 34 12.86 6.55 -11.05
CA LEU A 34 11.84 6.42 -10.00
C LEU A 34 12.30 5.47 -8.87
N ALA A 35 13.59 5.36 -8.61
CA ALA A 35 14.16 4.47 -7.57
C ALA A 35 13.95 5.02 -6.14
N ALA A 36 13.79 6.34 -5.99
CA ALA A 36 13.49 6.96 -4.70
C ALA A 36 12.13 6.51 -4.14
N SER A 37 12.00 6.47 -2.80
CA SER A 37 10.70 6.19 -2.14
C SER A 37 9.74 7.36 -2.19
N HIS A 38 10.24 8.56 -2.41
CA HIS A 38 9.48 9.81 -2.46
C HIS A 38 9.81 10.61 -3.72
N VAL A 39 8.82 11.29 -4.25
CA VAL A 39 8.95 12.22 -5.38
C VAL A 39 8.39 13.59 -4.99
N PRO A 40 8.86 14.69 -5.61
CA PRO A 40 8.25 16.00 -5.43
C PRO A 40 6.74 15.94 -5.74
N LEU A 41 5.92 16.55 -4.89
CA LEU A 41 4.47 16.59 -5.10
C LEU A 41 4.10 17.20 -6.45
N ALA A 42 4.87 18.21 -6.89
CA ALA A 42 4.70 18.85 -8.20
C ALA A 42 4.84 17.83 -9.35
N TYR A 43 5.81 16.92 -9.28
CA TYR A 43 5.98 15.88 -10.29
C TYR A 43 4.80 14.88 -10.31
N LYS A 44 4.35 14.41 -9.13
CA LYS A 44 3.13 13.59 -9.06
C LYS A 44 1.94 14.29 -9.72
N ARG A 45 1.74 15.58 -9.43
CA ARG A 45 0.65 16.38 -10.02
C ARG A 45 0.82 16.50 -11.53
N GLY A 46 2.02 16.74 -12.01
CA GLY A 46 2.31 16.78 -13.46
C GLY A 46 2.00 15.46 -14.16
N VAL A 47 2.30 14.31 -13.56
CA VAL A 47 1.91 12.99 -14.11
C VAL A 47 0.38 12.83 -14.16
N VAL A 48 -0.33 13.20 -13.09
CA VAL A 48 -1.80 13.15 -13.06
C VAL A 48 -2.39 14.07 -14.12
N GLU A 49 -1.91 15.30 -14.24
CA GLU A 49 -2.35 16.28 -15.24
C GLU A 49 -2.07 15.80 -16.68
N ALA A 50 -0.94 15.13 -16.92
CA ALA A 50 -0.64 14.53 -18.22
C ALA A 50 -1.64 13.42 -18.60
N VAL A 51 -2.07 12.59 -17.62
CA VAL A 51 -3.14 11.61 -17.87
C VAL A 51 -4.46 12.29 -18.17
N LEU A 52 -4.82 13.33 -17.39
CA LEU A 52 -6.08 14.06 -17.59
C LEU A 52 -6.14 14.71 -18.96
N HIS A 53 -5.04 15.31 -19.40
CA HIS A 53 -4.97 15.99 -20.71
C HIS A 53 -5.08 15.00 -21.88
N GLN A 54 -4.48 13.82 -21.75
CA GLN A 54 -4.44 12.81 -22.83
C GLN A 54 -5.64 11.85 -22.82
N GLY A 55 -6.29 11.61 -21.68
CA GLY A 55 -7.32 10.57 -21.57
C GLY A 55 -8.48 10.91 -20.62
N GLY A 56 -8.38 11.98 -19.83
CA GLY A 56 -9.44 12.38 -18.88
C GLY A 56 -9.52 11.52 -17.61
N LEU A 57 -10.54 11.82 -16.78
CA LEU A 57 -10.73 11.18 -15.47
C LEU A 57 -11.00 9.66 -15.57
N GLY A 58 -11.73 9.21 -16.58
CA GLY A 58 -12.00 7.78 -16.79
C GLY A 58 -10.72 6.98 -17.03
N THR A 59 -9.82 7.50 -17.87
CA THR A 59 -8.52 6.90 -18.11
C THR A 59 -7.66 6.90 -16.86
N LEU A 60 -7.66 7.98 -16.07
CA LEU A 60 -6.92 8.03 -14.80
C LEU A 60 -7.37 6.91 -13.85
N LEU A 61 -8.69 6.72 -13.69
CA LEU A 61 -9.24 5.63 -12.87
C LEU A 61 -8.77 4.27 -13.37
N GLN A 62 -8.82 4.01 -14.69
CA GLN A 62 -8.40 2.75 -15.30
C GLN A 62 -6.90 2.49 -15.10
N LEU A 63 -6.05 3.50 -15.35
CA LEU A 63 -4.60 3.38 -15.20
C LEU A 63 -4.20 3.13 -13.75
N ALA A 64 -4.85 3.81 -12.79
CA ALA A 64 -4.57 3.62 -11.37
C ALA A 64 -4.94 2.23 -10.84
N GLN A 65 -5.84 1.50 -11.50
CA GLN A 65 -6.19 0.12 -11.17
C GLN A 65 -5.15 -0.92 -11.62
N ARG A 66 -4.16 -0.54 -12.44
CA ARG A 66 -3.14 -1.44 -12.98
C ARG A 66 -2.04 -1.75 -11.97
N VAL A 67 -2.43 -2.12 -10.74
CA VAL A 67 -1.51 -2.48 -9.66
C VAL A 67 -0.59 -3.66 -10.03
N ASP A 68 -1.00 -4.50 -11.00
CA ASP A 68 -0.17 -5.54 -11.62
C ASP A 68 1.18 -5.02 -12.16
N LEU A 69 1.22 -3.78 -12.62
CA LEU A 69 2.44 -3.14 -13.15
C LEU A 69 3.46 -2.77 -12.04
N LEU A 70 3.10 -2.92 -10.78
CA LEU A 70 4.01 -2.79 -9.65
C LEU A 70 4.58 -4.14 -9.19
N ALA A 71 4.44 -5.22 -9.97
CA ALA A 71 5.01 -6.52 -9.63
C ALA A 71 6.50 -6.38 -9.29
N GLY A 72 6.91 -6.93 -8.14
CA GLY A 72 8.28 -6.78 -7.59
C GLY A 72 8.52 -5.52 -6.74
N ASP A 73 7.58 -4.56 -6.70
CA ASP A 73 7.66 -3.41 -5.82
C ASP A 73 7.29 -3.81 -4.37
N PRO A 74 8.09 -3.38 -3.35
CA PRO A 74 7.80 -3.70 -1.94
C PRO A 74 6.44 -3.23 -1.47
N VAL A 75 6.02 -2.04 -1.92
CA VAL A 75 4.71 -1.46 -1.56
C VAL A 75 3.57 -2.32 -2.12
N HIS A 76 3.70 -2.75 -3.37
CA HIS A 76 2.74 -3.66 -4.01
C HIS A 76 2.61 -4.98 -3.24
N ARG A 77 3.76 -5.62 -2.93
CA ARG A 77 3.78 -6.86 -2.15
C ARG A 77 3.09 -6.69 -0.79
N ALA A 78 3.40 -5.61 -0.08
CA ALA A 78 2.82 -5.35 1.22
C ALA A 78 1.30 -5.08 1.15
N LEU A 79 0.81 -4.38 0.14
CA LEU A 79 -0.62 -4.14 -0.06
C LEU A 79 -1.37 -5.41 -0.45
N LEU A 80 -0.89 -6.14 -1.46
CA LEU A 80 -1.55 -7.34 -1.97
C LEU A 80 -1.41 -8.57 -1.07
N GLY A 81 -0.52 -8.54 -0.07
CA GLY A 81 -0.49 -9.53 1.01
C GLY A 81 -1.69 -9.46 1.95
N ALA A 82 -2.55 -8.44 1.84
CA ALA A 82 -3.78 -8.34 2.62
C ALA A 82 -4.74 -9.49 2.29
N SER A 83 -5.40 -10.02 3.31
CA SER A 83 -6.37 -11.12 3.19
C SER A 83 -7.81 -10.64 3.01
N SER A 84 -8.04 -9.34 3.17
CA SER A 84 -9.38 -8.74 3.10
C SER A 84 -9.32 -7.24 2.82
N PRO A 85 -10.40 -6.62 2.29
CA PRO A 85 -10.45 -5.17 2.11
C PRO A 85 -10.24 -4.34 3.38
N PRO A 86 -10.74 -4.71 4.57
CA PRO A 86 -10.37 -4.02 5.81
C PRO A 86 -8.88 -4.08 6.15
N GLU A 87 -8.25 -5.23 5.94
CA GLU A 87 -6.80 -5.36 6.15
C GLU A 87 -6.01 -4.54 5.13
N LEU A 88 -6.43 -4.53 3.85
CA LEU A 88 -5.85 -3.65 2.83
C LEU A 88 -5.89 -2.19 3.28
N MET A 89 -7.02 -1.73 3.84
CA MET A 89 -7.13 -0.37 4.35
C MET A 89 -6.20 -0.09 5.53
N ALA A 90 -6.07 -1.03 6.46
CA ALA A 90 -5.11 -0.88 7.56
C ALA A 90 -3.66 -0.78 7.05
N ARG A 91 -3.31 -1.55 6.01
CA ARG A 91 -2.00 -1.48 5.34
C ARG A 91 -1.83 -0.16 4.59
N TRP A 92 -2.87 0.30 3.89
CA TRP A 92 -2.87 1.59 3.20
C TRP A 92 -2.65 2.76 4.16
N GLN A 93 -3.40 2.83 5.27
CA GLN A 93 -3.24 3.87 6.29
C GLN A 93 -1.84 3.87 6.93
N ARG A 94 -1.21 2.68 7.04
CA ARG A 94 0.19 2.61 7.45
C ARG A 94 1.13 3.17 6.38
N LEU A 95 0.90 2.85 5.10
CA LEU A 95 1.67 3.39 3.98
C LEU A 95 1.62 4.92 3.94
N GLU A 96 0.45 5.51 4.14
CA GLU A 96 0.27 6.97 4.15
C GLU A 96 1.14 7.69 5.19
N ARG A 97 1.48 7.04 6.31
CA ARG A 97 2.41 7.59 7.29
C ARG A 97 3.85 7.68 6.78
N TYR A 98 4.22 6.81 5.84
CA TYR A 98 5.55 6.79 5.24
C TYR A 98 5.71 7.73 4.05
N VAL A 99 4.67 7.82 3.22
CA VAL A 99 4.83 8.33 1.86
C VAL A 99 3.96 9.53 1.52
N HIS A 100 3.12 10.00 2.43
CA HIS A 100 2.22 11.11 2.12
C HIS A 100 2.21 12.20 3.17
N SER A 101 2.49 13.42 2.72
CA SER A 101 2.59 14.57 3.61
C SER A 101 1.26 15.31 3.84
N ARG A 102 0.28 15.23 2.91
CA ARG A 102 -0.88 16.12 2.92
C ARG A 102 -2.23 15.44 3.13
N HIS A 103 -2.48 14.32 2.47
CA HIS A 103 -3.81 13.69 2.45
C HIS A 103 -3.80 12.30 3.09
N GLN A 104 -4.96 11.82 3.49
CA GLN A 104 -5.14 10.49 4.09
C GLN A 104 -6.52 9.92 3.79
N VAL A 105 -6.63 8.59 3.79
CA VAL A 105 -7.92 7.89 3.72
C VAL A 105 -8.32 7.45 5.13
N SER A 106 -9.48 7.88 5.58
CA SER A 106 -10.06 7.43 6.86
C SER A 106 -11.23 6.48 6.62
N ILE A 107 -11.36 5.48 7.50
CA ILE A 107 -12.52 4.60 7.56
C ILE A 107 -13.58 5.32 8.41
N LYS A 108 -14.73 5.63 7.85
CA LYS A 108 -15.88 6.26 8.53
C LYS A 108 -16.84 5.24 9.10
N ALA A 109 -17.02 4.12 8.40
CA ALA A 109 -17.78 2.97 8.88
C ALA A 109 -17.24 1.68 8.26
N SER A 110 -17.38 0.60 9.01
CA SER A 110 -16.99 -0.75 8.58
C SER A 110 -18.03 -1.75 9.06
N ALA A 111 -18.54 -2.54 8.11
CA ALA A 111 -19.45 -3.65 8.35
C ALA A 111 -19.05 -4.83 7.46
N PRO A 112 -19.53 -6.05 7.73
CA PRO A 112 -19.29 -7.19 6.85
C PRO A 112 -19.68 -6.86 5.40
N GLY A 113 -18.72 -6.97 4.48
CA GLY A 113 -18.93 -6.67 3.07
C GLY A 113 -19.06 -5.18 2.70
N THR A 114 -18.80 -4.25 3.63
CA THR A 114 -18.94 -2.81 3.37
C THR A 114 -17.89 -1.98 4.10
N LEU A 115 -17.27 -1.05 3.39
CA LEU A 115 -16.42 0.01 3.95
C LEU A 115 -16.88 1.36 3.46
N VAL A 116 -17.02 2.32 4.37
CA VAL A 116 -17.23 3.73 4.05
C VAL A 116 -15.93 4.48 4.28
N LEU A 117 -15.39 5.05 3.23
CA LEU A 117 -14.07 5.67 3.19
C LEU A 117 -14.18 7.15 2.86
N HIS A 118 -13.26 7.93 3.41
CA HIS A 118 -13.13 9.35 3.11
C HIS A 118 -11.66 9.72 2.89
N HIS A 119 -11.36 10.24 1.70
CA HIS A 119 -10.06 10.81 1.34
C HIS A 119 -10.10 12.32 1.55
N HIS A 120 -9.29 12.80 2.47
CA HIS A 120 -9.32 14.17 2.94
C HIS A 120 -7.94 14.69 3.35
N ALA A 121 -7.82 15.98 3.62
CA ALA A 121 -6.61 16.59 4.15
C ALA A 121 -6.28 16.05 5.54
N ARG A 122 -4.99 15.96 5.85
CA ARG A 122 -4.53 15.67 7.22
C ARG A 122 -4.79 16.85 8.16
N PRO A 123 -4.90 16.63 9.46
CA PRO A 123 -4.99 17.70 10.43
C PRO A 123 -3.85 18.72 10.25
N GLY A 124 -4.19 20.00 10.16
CA GLY A 124 -3.23 21.08 9.93
C GLY A 124 -2.90 21.37 8.46
N VAL A 125 -3.48 20.64 7.52
CA VAL A 125 -3.40 20.91 6.08
C VAL A 125 -4.71 21.52 5.63
N SER A 126 -4.66 22.68 4.99
CA SER A 126 -5.84 23.40 4.50
C SER A 126 -6.27 23.00 3.08
N GLU A 127 -5.38 22.38 2.30
CA GLU A 127 -5.66 21.98 0.92
C GLU A 127 -6.26 20.57 0.90
N GLU A 128 -7.55 20.47 0.54
CA GLU A 128 -8.21 19.19 0.32
C GLU A 128 -7.67 18.49 -0.95
N PRO A 129 -7.76 17.15 -1.03
CA PRO A 129 -7.33 16.43 -2.22
C PRO A 129 -8.14 16.87 -3.43
N ARG A 130 -7.44 17.09 -4.54
CA ARG A 130 -8.08 17.38 -5.82
C ARG A 130 -8.91 16.18 -6.29
N PRO A 131 -10.00 16.40 -7.06
CA PRO A 131 -10.83 15.30 -7.59
C PRO A 131 -10.03 14.18 -8.24
N ALA A 132 -9.05 14.53 -9.06
CA ALA A 132 -8.18 13.57 -9.74
C ALA A 132 -7.26 12.79 -8.77
N GLU A 133 -6.78 13.43 -7.70
CA GLU A 133 -5.97 12.76 -6.68
C GLU A 133 -6.79 11.71 -5.92
N SER A 134 -8.06 12.04 -5.57
CA SER A 134 -9.00 11.11 -4.95
C SER A 134 -9.30 9.93 -5.87
N LEU A 135 -9.53 10.19 -7.15
CA LEU A 135 -9.82 9.14 -8.13
C LEU A 135 -8.63 8.20 -8.36
N ALA A 136 -7.41 8.73 -8.38
CA ALA A 136 -6.20 7.92 -8.49
C ALA A 136 -6.03 7.00 -7.27
N VAL A 137 -6.26 7.50 -6.05
CA VAL A 137 -6.23 6.68 -4.83
C VAL A 137 -7.30 5.59 -4.85
N LEU A 138 -8.54 5.96 -5.23
CA LEU A 138 -9.63 4.99 -5.39
C LEU A 138 -9.27 3.90 -6.40
N GLY A 139 -8.66 4.26 -7.53
CA GLY A 139 -8.20 3.31 -8.54
C GLY A 139 -7.21 2.30 -7.98
N VAL A 140 -6.21 2.74 -7.23
CA VAL A 140 -5.23 1.83 -6.60
C VAL A 140 -5.90 0.89 -5.60
N LEU A 141 -6.77 1.41 -4.73
CA LEU A 141 -7.45 0.59 -3.72
C LEU A 141 -8.36 -0.47 -4.36
N THR A 142 -9.12 -0.09 -5.37
CA THR A 142 -10.01 -1.01 -6.08
C THR A 142 -9.25 -2.01 -6.95
N GLY A 143 -8.15 -1.58 -7.57
CA GLY A 143 -7.22 -2.47 -8.27
C GLY A 143 -6.60 -3.51 -7.33
N ALA A 144 -6.23 -3.11 -6.12
CA ALA A 144 -5.72 -4.03 -5.09
C ALA A 144 -6.80 -5.01 -4.61
N CYS A 145 -8.04 -4.57 -4.39
CA CYS A 145 -9.16 -5.46 -4.05
C CYS A 145 -9.38 -6.52 -5.14
N ARG A 146 -9.32 -6.13 -6.41
CA ARG A 146 -9.45 -7.08 -7.54
C ARG A 146 -8.28 -8.07 -7.57
N ALA A 147 -7.06 -7.60 -7.38
CA ALA A 147 -5.87 -8.48 -7.35
C ALA A 147 -5.92 -9.50 -6.20
N MET A 148 -6.68 -9.21 -5.13
CA MET A 148 -6.98 -10.16 -4.04
C MET A 148 -8.12 -11.14 -4.40
N ALA A 149 -8.60 -11.14 -5.64
CA ALA A 149 -9.77 -11.92 -6.08
C ALA A 149 -11.03 -11.69 -5.21
N VAL A 150 -11.20 -10.47 -4.72
CA VAL A 150 -12.47 -10.04 -4.14
C VAL A 150 -13.49 -10.05 -5.27
N GLY A 151 -14.58 -10.84 -5.13
CA GLY A 151 -15.60 -11.01 -6.15
C GLY A 151 -16.27 -9.70 -6.57
N GLN A 152 -17.56 -9.69 -6.81
CA GLN A 152 -18.27 -8.50 -7.26
C GLN A 152 -17.97 -7.28 -6.37
N LEU A 153 -17.16 -6.36 -6.89
CA LEU A 153 -16.82 -5.11 -6.22
C LEU A 153 -17.75 -4.00 -6.73
N GLN A 154 -18.49 -3.39 -5.82
CA GLN A 154 -19.31 -2.23 -6.09
C GLN A 154 -18.76 -1.02 -5.32
N VAL A 155 -18.65 0.11 -6.00
CA VAL A 155 -18.19 1.37 -5.38
C VAL A 155 -19.21 2.46 -5.67
N GLU A 156 -19.76 3.03 -4.62
CA GLU A 156 -20.53 4.27 -4.70
C GLU A 156 -19.62 5.45 -4.39
N ILE A 157 -19.64 6.47 -5.24
CA ILE A 157 -18.90 7.71 -5.06
C ILE A 157 -19.91 8.81 -4.71
N GLY A 158 -19.69 9.49 -3.61
CA GLY A 158 -20.53 10.60 -3.14
C GLY A 158 -20.79 10.54 -1.64
N ALA A 159 -21.09 11.68 -1.04
CA ALA A 159 -21.37 11.77 0.39
C ALA A 159 -22.67 11.02 0.75
N PRO A 160 -22.71 10.24 1.84
CA PRO A 160 -23.92 9.57 2.31
C PRO A 160 -25.01 10.61 2.63
N GLY A 161 -26.20 10.43 2.04
CA GLY A 161 -27.37 11.31 2.31
C GLY A 161 -27.34 12.67 1.63
N GLY A 162 -26.36 12.96 0.77
CA GLY A 162 -26.34 14.19 -0.02
C GLY A 162 -27.27 14.10 -1.23
N SER A 163 -27.95 15.21 -1.56
CA SER A 163 -28.73 15.38 -2.80
C SER A 163 -27.85 15.45 -4.06
N CYS A 164 -26.54 15.22 -3.95
CA CYS A 164 -25.59 15.20 -5.05
C CYS A 164 -25.64 13.88 -5.80
N GLN A 165 -25.37 13.94 -7.10
CA GLN A 165 -25.24 12.78 -7.97
C GLN A 165 -24.29 11.73 -7.36
N GLN A 166 -24.78 10.51 -7.21
CA GLN A 166 -23.98 9.36 -6.81
C GLN A 166 -23.60 8.57 -8.06
N ALA A 167 -22.33 8.20 -8.18
CA ALA A 167 -21.89 7.29 -9.21
C ALA A 167 -21.72 5.88 -8.59
N VAL A 168 -22.36 4.89 -9.20
CA VAL A 168 -22.14 3.49 -8.83
C VAL A 168 -21.27 2.84 -9.88
N LEU A 169 -20.09 2.38 -9.46
CA LEU A 169 -19.15 1.64 -10.29
C LEU A 169 -19.19 0.18 -9.90
N GLN A 170 -19.22 -0.70 -10.89
CA GLN A 170 -19.24 -2.15 -10.66
C GLN A 170 -18.18 -2.83 -11.51
N THR A 171 -17.57 -3.87 -10.98
CA THR A 171 -16.82 -4.82 -11.81
C THR A 171 -17.79 -5.69 -12.60
N ALA A 172 -17.33 -6.26 -13.72
CA ALA A 172 -18.10 -7.29 -14.40
C ALA A 172 -18.46 -8.44 -13.43
N PRO A 173 -19.58 -9.18 -13.66
CA PRO A 173 -20.05 -10.23 -12.75
C PRO A 173 -19.02 -11.32 -12.47
N ASP A 174 -18.08 -11.55 -13.39
CA ASP A 174 -16.97 -12.49 -13.27
C ASP A 174 -15.77 -11.94 -12.46
N GLY A 175 -15.87 -10.69 -11.98
CA GLY A 175 -14.79 -10.01 -11.23
C GLY A 175 -13.57 -9.60 -12.07
N THR A 176 -13.54 -9.91 -13.37
CA THR A 176 -12.36 -9.68 -14.22
C THR A 176 -12.27 -8.27 -14.77
N GLY A 177 -13.40 -7.56 -14.85
CA GLY A 177 -13.46 -6.20 -15.40
C GLY A 177 -12.83 -5.14 -14.48
N SER A 178 -12.20 -4.11 -15.05
CA SER A 178 -11.86 -2.90 -14.29
C SER A 178 -13.11 -2.11 -13.96
N LEU A 179 -13.09 -1.40 -12.81
CA LEU A 179 -14.10 -0.40 -12.53
C LEU A 179 -14.03 0.70 -13.61
N ALA A 180 -15.12 0.91 -14.27
CA ALA A 180 -15.25 1.98 -15.27
C ALA A 180 -16.42 2.88 -14.91
N ALA A 181 -16.27 4.16 -15.18
CA ALA A 181 -17.35 5.14 -15.08
C ALA A 181 -17.43 5.95 -16.37
N PRO A 182 -18.62 6.36 -16.80
CA PRO A 182 -18.75 7.34 -17.87
C PRO A 182 -17.98 8.62 -17.52
N THR A 183 -17.11 9.06 -18.42
CA THR A 183 -16.30 10.28 -18.21
C THR A 183 -17.17 11.50 -17.90
N ALA A 184 -18.34 11.61 -18.54
CA ALA A 184 -19.30 12.68 -18.26
C ALA A 184 -19.77 12.69 -16.79
N LEU A 185 -20.00 11.53 -16.19
CA LEU A 185 -20.39 11.38 -14.79
C LEU A 185 -19.26 11.80 -13.85
N LEU A 186 -18.03 11.35 -14.12
CA LEU A 186 -16.86 11.73 -13.35
C LEU A 186 -16.59 13.24 -13.43
N ASN A 187 -16.75 13.84 -14.61
CA ASN A 187 -16.62 15.27 -14.80
C ASN A 187 -17.70 16.06 -14.05
N ALA A 188 -18.94 15.57 -14.02
CA ALA A 188 -20.01 16.18 -13.25
C ALA A 188 -19.73 16.15 -11.74
N LEU A 189 -19.19 15.04 -11.22
CA LEU A 189 -18.79 14.90 -9.81
C LEU A 189 -17.52 15.72 -9.46
N ALA A 190 -16.67 15.99 -10.43
CA ALA A 190 -15.46 16.81 -10.27
C ALA A 190 -15.73 18.30 -10.37
N ALA A 191 -16.87 18.70 -10.94
CA ALA A 191 -17.22 20.10 -11.11
C ALA A 191 -17.40 20.80 -9.75
N PRO A 192 -16.93 22.05 -9.59
CA PRO A 192 -17.19 22.82 -8.38
C PRO A 192 -18.70 23.00 -8.21
N GLY A 193 -19.19 22.71 -6.99
CA GLY A 193 -20.60 22.91 -6.66
C GLY A 193 -21.03 24.38 -6.78
N PRO A 194 -22.35 24.67 -6.84
CA PRO A 194 -22.90 26.03 -7.08
C PRO A 194 -22.56 27.07 -5.99
N HIS A 195 -21.88 26.70 -4.93
CA HIS A 195 -21.58 27.57 -3.79
C HIS A 195 -20.11 28.03 -3.66
N GLY A 196 -19.31 27.96 -4.74
CA GLY A 196 -17.99 28.61 -4.81
C GLY A 196 -16.81 27.82 -4.22
N PRO A 197 -15.57 28.34 -4.35
CA PRO A 197 -14.31 27.59 -4.23
C PRO A 197 -13.79 27.39 -2.80
N THR A 198 -14.52 27.68 -1.74
CA THR A 198 -14.02 27.62 -0.37
C THR A 198 -14.70 26.54 0.47
N GLY A 199 -14.00 25.45 0.69
CA GLY A 199 -14.29 24.53 1.81
C GLY A 199 -15.22 23.35 1.54
N GLN A 200 -15.73 23.12 0.33
CA GLN A 200 -16.49 21.91 0.04
C GLN A 200 -15.59 20.77 -0.39
N VAL A 201 -15.60 19.69 0.41
CA VAL A 201 -14.94 18.43 0.09
C VAL A 201 -15.54 17.88 -1.21
N SER A 202 -14.70 17.57 -2.18
CA SER A 202 -15.14 16.98 -3.45
C SER A 202 -15.92 15.68 -3.20
N PRO A 203 -17.10 15.48 -3.84
CA PRO A 203 -17.82 14.20 -3.78
C PRO A 203 -16.94 13.00 -4.13
N LEU A 204 -15.93 13.19 -4.99
CA LEU A 204 -14.95 12.17 -5.39
C LEU A 204 -14.05 11.71 -4.24
N GLY A 205 -14.05 12.35 -3.09
CA GLY A 205 -13.33 11.90 -1.89
C GLY A 205 -14.12 10.97 -0.96
N HIS A 206 -15.42 10.75 -1.20
CA HIS A 206 -16.27 9.89 -0.38
C HIS A 206 -16.62 8.62 -1.15
N TRP A 207 -16.33 7.45 -0.56
CA TRP A 207 -16.54 6.15 -1.20
C TRP A 207 -17.23 5.18 -0.27
N THR A 208 -18.25 4.46 -0.78
CA THR A 208 -18.77 3.27 -0.15
C THR A 208 -18.40 2.08 -1.01
N VAL A 209 -17.52 1.25 -0.49
CA VAL A 209 -17.03 0.03 -1.15
C VAL A 209 -17.78 -1.16 -0.60
N ARG A 210 -18.45 -1.94 -1.47
CA ARG A 210 -19.19 -3.16 -1.12
C ARG A 210 -18.63 -4.36 -1.87
N TRP A 211 -18.59 -5.49 -1.18
CA TRP A 211 -18.21 -6.81 -1.73
C TRP A 211 -18.97 -7.91 -1.01
N GLN A 212 -19.02 -9.10 -1.62
CA GLN A 212 -19.59 -10.26 -0.95
C GLN A 212 -18.52 -10.90 -0.03
N PRO A 213 -18.74 -11.04 1.29
CA PRO A 213 -17.74 -11.55 2.21
C PRO A 213 -17.22 -12.96 1.89
N ASN A 214 -18.06 -13.79 1.25
CA ASN A 214 -17.72 -15.17 0.88
C ASN A 214 -16.88 -15.27 -0.40
N ASP A 215 -16.73 -14.19 -1.15
CA ASP A 215 -15.98 -14.18 -2.42
C ASP A 215 -14.46 -14.00 -2.20
N VAL A 216 -14.04 -13.72 -0.96
CA VAL A 216 -12.63 -13.68 -0.63
C VAL A 216 -12.11 -15.10 -0.57
N THR A 217 -11.77 -15.67 -1.73
CA THR A 217 -11.15 -17.00 -1.78
C THR A 217 -9.80 -16.96 -1.07
N ALA A 218 -9.66 -17.74 -0.01
CA ALA A 218 -8.40 -17.98 0.71
C ALA A 218 -7.27 -18.56 -0.18
N GLY A 219 -7.48 -18.60 -1.48
CA GLY A 219 -6.63 -19.21 -2.50
C GLY A 219 -6.31 -18.33 -3.71
N ALA A 220 -6.56 -17.01 -3.66
CA ALA A 220 -6.02 -16.13 -4.70
C ALA A 220 -4.51 -16.38 -4.82
N PRO A 221 -3.95 -16.50 -6.04
CA PRO A 221 -2.52 -16.75 -6.19
C PRO A 221 -1.79 -15.61 -5.47
N ARG A 222 -1.31 -15.90 -4.25
CA ARG A 222 -0.30 -15.07 -3.60
C ARG A 222 0.81 -14.98 -4.62
N LEU A 223 0.88 -13.87 -5.32
CA LEU A 223 1.91 -13.63 -6.30
C LEU A 223 3.22 -14.02 -5.63
N LEU A 224 3.86 -15.07 -6.15
CA LEU A 224 5.17 -15.60 -5.73
C LEU A 224 6.25 -14.57 -6.06
N LEU A 225 6.15 -13.40 -5.45
CA LEU A 225 7.07 -12.30 -5.63
C LEU A 225 8.13 -12.40 -4.54
N LEU A 226 9.29 -12.87 -4.95
CA LEU A 226 10.48 -13.07 -4.11
C LEU A 226 10.17 -14.01 -2.94
N GLN A 227 10.53 -15.26 -3.09
CA GLN A 227 10.51 -16.19 -1.95
C GLN A 227 11.32 -15.56 -0.83
N PRO A 228 10.75 -15.35 0.36
CA PRO A 228 11.58 -15.03 1.50
C PRO A 228 12.59 -16.16 1.59
N SER A 229 13.87 -15.82 1.69
CA SER A 229 14.89 -16.83 1.94
C SER A 229 14.46 -17.60 3.18
N ALA A 230 14.06 -18.83 3.00
CA ALA A 230 13.44 -19.67 4.05
C ALA A 230 14.37 -19.88 5.26
N GLY A 231 15.60 -19.37 5.21
CA GLY A 231 16.64 -19.55 6.20
C GLY A 231 17.06 -18.32 7.01
N LEU A 232 16.39 -17.16 6.86
CA LEU A 232 16.87 -15.91 7.50
C LEU A 232 17.00 -15.99 9.03
N CYS A 233 16.20 -16.82 9.69
CA CYS A 233 16.25 -17.01 11.12
C CYS A 233 16.79 -18.39 11.55
N ASP A 234 17.09 -19.29 10.61
CA ASP A 234 17.42 -20.70 10.93
C ASP A 234 18.76 -20.86 11.70
N ALA A 235 19.68 -19.92 11.53
CA ALA A 235 20.95 -19.91 12.27
C ALA A 235 20.84 -19.39 13.72
N LEU A 236 19.67 -18.94 14.15
CA LEU A 236 19.47 -18.45 15.52
C LEU A 236 19.35 -19.64 16.50
N PRO A 237 19.87 -19.54 17.74
CA PRO A 237 19.75 -20.57 18.75
C PRO A 237 18.35 -20.58 19.38
N TRP A 238 17.34 -20.75 18.55
CA TRP A 238 15.94 -20.72 18.94
C TRP A 238 15.33 -22.13 18.98
N PRO A 239 14.33 -22.37 19.83
CA PRO A 239 13.58 -23.62 19.78
C PRO A 239 12.76 -23.73 18.48
N PRO A 240 12.40 -24.96 18.05
CA PRO A 240 11.66 -25.20 16.81
C PRO A 240 10.40 -24.36 16.65
N LEU A 241 9.65 -24.16 17.73
CA LEU A 241 8.45 -23.31 17.76
C LEU A 241 8.76 -21.85 17.36
N ALA A 242 9.88 -21.28 17.85
CA ALA A 242 10.26 -19.92 17.52
C ALA A 242 10.67 -19.78 16.05
N HIS A 243 11.36 -20.79 15.49
CA HIS A 243 11.67 -20.84 14.06
C HIS A 243 10.40 -20.94 13.19
N GLU A 244 9.42 -21.72 13.62
CA GLU A 244 8.14 -21.83 12.90
C GLU A 244 7.40 -20.49 12.88
N LEU A 245 7.35 -19.79 14.01
CA LEU A 245 6.77 -18.46 14.10
C LEU A 245 7.52 -17.45 13.23
N ALA A 246 8.84 -17.46 13.23
CA ALA A 246 9.64 -16.58 12.39
C ALA A 246 9.39 -16.84 10.89
N ARG A 247 9.33 -18.11 10.48
CA ARG A 247 8.96 -18.45 9.10
C ARG A 247 7.56 -18.01 8.72
N HIS A 248 6.61 -18.06 9.67
CA HIS A 248 5.27 -17.52 9.46
C HIS A 248 5.30 -16.00 9.24
N VAL A 249 6.05 -15.25 10.07
CA VAL A 249 6.23 -13.80 9.90
C VAL A 249 6.91 -13.45 8.58
N LEU A 250 7.95 -14.20 8.18
CA LEU A 250 8.70 -13.96 6.96
C LEU A 250 7.88 -14.17 5.67
N ARG A 251 6.79 -14.94 5.73
CA ARG A 251 5.86 -15.09 4.58
C ARG A 251 5.14 -13.78 4.25
N ASP A 252 4.76 -13.02 5.28
CA ASP A 252 4.12 -11.72 5.14
C ASP A 252 4.53 -10.78 6.30
N PRO A 253 5.73 -10.18 6.25
CA PRO A 253 6.22 -9.34 7.33
C PRO A 253 5.34 -8.10 7.58
N ALA A 254 4.59 -7.68 6.55
CA ALA A 254 3.71 -6.52 6.61
C ALA A 254 2.39 -6.79 7.36
N ALA A 255 2.00 -8.04 7.55
CA ALA A 255 0.79 -8.41 8.27
C ALA A 255 0.84 -8.01 9.75
N LEU A 256 -0.33 -7.91 10.37
CA LEU A 256 -0.46 -7.73 11.81
C LEU A 256 -0.29 -9.08 12.53
N HIS A 257 0.89 -9.31 13.11
CA HIS A 257 1.19 -10.52 13.86
C HIS A 257 0.83 -10.33 15.34
N SER A 258 -0.47 -10.45 15.70
CA SER A 258 -0.89 -10.47 17.09
C SER A 258 -0.50 -11.79 17.77
N VAL A 259 -0.43 -11.80 19.09
CA VAL A 259 -0.12 -13.03 19.86
C VAL A 259 -1.20 -14.09 19.61
N GLU A 260 -2.45 -13.66 19.47
CA GLU A 260 -3.59 -14.52 19.16
C GLU A 260 -3.44 -15.18 17.77
N ALA A 261 -3.12 -14.40 16.75
CA ALA A 261 -2.92 -14.91 15.40
C ALA A 261 -1.75 -15.90 15.31
N LEU A 262 -0.64 -15.58 16.00
CA LEU A 262 0.53 -16.47 16.05
C LEU A 262 0.21 -17.77 16.81
N ALA A 263 -0.53 -17.70 17.92
CA ALA A 263 -0.95 -18.86 18.69
C ALA A 263 -1.87 -19.77 17.87
N GLN A 264 -2.86 -19.19 17.21
CA GLN A 264 -3.76 -19.90 16.32
C GLN A 264 -3.01 -20.59 15.17
N GLY A 265 -2.07 -19.88 14.53
CA GLY A 265 -1.22 -20.43 13.46
C GLY A 265 -0.35 -21.60 13.92
N ALA A 266 0.06 -21.61 15.18
CA ALA A 266 0.83 -22.70 15.81
C ALA A 266 -0.03 -23.81 16.44
N GLY A 267 -1.37 -23.72 16.36
CA GLY A 267 -2.27 -24.69 17.01
C GLY A 267 -2.23 -24.67 18.54
N LEU A 268 -1.84 -23.53 19.15
CA LEU A 268 -1.66 -23.39 20.59
C LEU A 268 -2.61 -22.38 21.20
N ALA A 269 -2.98 -22.58 22.47
CA ALA A 269 -3.60 -21.52 23.26
C ALA A 269 -2.58 -20.39 23.53
N ARG A 270 -3.03 -19.12 23.55
CA ARG A 270 -2.19 -17.95 23.81
C ARG A 270 -1.25 -18.10 25.01
N ARG A 271 -1.78 -18.56 26.15
CA ARG A 271 -0.99 -18.75 27.39
C ARG A 271 0.09 -19.83 27.21
N SER A 272 -0.22 -20.90 26.48
CA SER A 272 0.74 -21.99 26.19
C SER A 272 1.87 -21.49 25.31
N LEU A 273 1.56 -20.75 24.25
CA LEU A 273 2.56 -20.10 23.39
C LEU A 273 3.49 -19.20 24.19
N GLN A 274 2.91 -18.26 24.96
CA GLN A 274 3.70 -17.32 25.76
C GLN A 274 4.60 -18.02 26.77
N ARG A 275 4.09 -19.06 27.46
CA ARG A 275 4.86 -19.84 28.42
C ARG A 275 6.01 -20.58 27.76
N SER A 276 5.77 -21.25 26.64
CA SER A 276 6.82 -21.98 25.89
C SER A 276 7.92 -21.05 25.39
N LEU A 277 7.57 -19.87 24.91
CA LEU A 277 8.57 -18.89 24.48
C LEU A 277 9.34 -18.29 25.66
N ALA A 278 8.65 -17.99 26.76
CA ALA A 278 9.29 -17.44 27.96
C ALA A 278 10.32 -18.41 28.59
N GLN A 279 10.08 -19.73 28.53
CA GLN A 279 11.05 -20.74 28.95
C GLN A 279 12.36 -20.68 28.15
N ALA A 280 12.31 -20.22 26.88
CA ALA A 280 13.46 -20.00 26.04
C ALA A 280 14.00 -18.55 26.09
N GLY A 281 13.50 -17.71 27.00
CA GLY A 281 13.87 -16.29 27.08
C GLY A 281 13.35 -15.44 25.93
N LEU A 282 12.32 -15.92 25.21
CA LEU A 282 11.78 -15.28 24.01
C LEU A 282 10.35 -14.74 24.24
N SER A 283 9.93 -13.84 23.37
CA SER A 283 8.55 -13.37 23.27
C SER A 283 8.12 -13.29 21.79
N CYS A 284 6.81 -13.35 21.53
CA CYS A 284 6.27 -13.14 20.18
C CYS A 284 6.76 -11.82 19.58
N ARG A 285 6.77 -10.74 20.38
CA ARG A 285 7.26 -9.43 19.92
C ARG A 285 8.72 -9.48 19.47
N HIS A 286 9.58 -10.18 20.24
CA HIS A 286 10.99 -10.34 19.88
C HIS A 286 11.16 -11.09 18.57
N ILE A 287 10.45 -12.21 18.38
CA ILE A 287 10.50 -13.03 17.15
C ILE A 287 10.03 -12.22 15.95
N VAL A 288 8.92 -11.49 16.06
CA VAL A 288 8.41 -10.64 14.96
C VAL A 288 9.40 -9.54 14.61
N ALA A 289 9.99 -8.87 15.61
CA ALA A 289 10.93 -7.78 15.38
C ALA A 289 12.23 -8.29 14.73
N GLU A 290 12.78 -9.40 15.19
CA GLU A 290 13.99 -10.03 14.64
C GLU A 290 13.75 -10.49 13.20
N ALA A 291 12.66 -11.19 12.91
CA ALA A 291 12.32 -11.63 11.57
C ALA A 291 12.18 -10.45 10.59
N ARG A 292 11.52 -9.38 11.02
CA ARG A 292 11.40 -8.15 10.23
C ARG A 292 12.72 -7.45 9.99
N ALA A 293 13.58 -7.37 11.01
CA ALA A 293 14.90 -6.75 10.89
C ALA A 293 15.80 -7.51 9.91
N ARG A 294 15.78 -8.85 9.96
CA ARG A 294 16.54 -9.69 9.01
C ARG A 294 16.04 -9.58 7.59
N MET A 295 14.73 -9.58 7.39
CA MET A 295 14.15 -9.33 6.07
C MET A 295 14.54 -7.96 5.53
N ALA A 296 14.49 -6.93 6.37
CA ALA A 296 14.91 -5.59 5.99
C ALA A 296 16.40 -5.53 5.66
N ALA A 297 17.27 -6.18 6.43
CA ALA A 297 18.69 -6.28 6.17
C ALA A 297 18.97 -6.90 4.79
N GLN A 298 18.29 -8.00 4.47
CA GLN A 298 18.40 -8.63 3.15
C GLN A 298 18.00 -7.64 2.03
N TRP A 299 16.85 -6.99 2.15
CA TRP A 299 16.37 -6.07 1.12
C TRP A 299 17.24 -4.81 0.98
N LEU A 300 17.86 -4.36 2.07
CA LEU A 300 18.82 -3.27 2.02
C LEU A 300 20.05 -3.60 1.15
N LEU A 301 20.45 -4.87 1.09
CA LEU A 301 21.60 -5.33 0.31
C LEU A 301 21.21 -5.75 -1.11
N ASP A 302 20.06 -6.40 -1.26
CA ASP A 302 19.66 -7.04 -2.52
C ASP A 302 18.84 -6.12 -3.44
N SER A 303 18.49 -4.91 -2.98
CA SER A 303 17.66 -4.00 -3.76
C SER A 303 18.05 -2.53 -3.64
N GLN A 304 17.65 -1.74 -4.65
CA GLN A 304 17.77 -0.27 -4.68
C GLN A 304 16.53 0.45 -4.10
N HIS A 305 15.58 -0.29 -3.51
CA HIS A 305 14.38 0.31 -2.94
C HIS A 305 14.69 1.31 -1.84
N GLY A 306 13.88 2.36 -1.74
CA GLY A 306 14.02 3.38 -0.70
C GLY A 306 13.83 2.83 0.70
N LEU A 307 14.48 3.43 1.68
CA LEU A 307 14.41 2.98 3.09
C LEU A 307 12.97 2.97 3.61
N ALA A 308 12.15 3.95 3.21
CA ALA A 308 10.75 4.01 3.60
C ALA A 308 9.94 2.83 3.02
N GLU A 309 10.17 2.46 1.76
CA GLU A 309 9.50 1.33 1.11
C GLU A 309 9.87 0.01 1.78
N ILE A 310 11.15 -0.19 2.08
CA ILE A 310 11.63 -1.38 2.80
C ILE A 310 11.02 -1.44 4.20
N GLY A 311 11.08 -0.35 4.96
CA GLY A 311 10.51 -0.28 6.31
C GLY A 311 9.02 -0.60 6.31
N TYR A 312 8.27 -0.03 5.37
CA TYR A 312 6.85 -0.31 5.19
C TYR A 312 6.59 -1.80 4.85
N ALA A 313 7.28 -2.33 3.85
CA ALA A 313 7.11 -3.71 3.39
C ALA A 313 7.51 -4.76 4.44
N CYS A 314 8.47 -4.43 5.30
CA CYS A 314 8.84 -5.24 6.44
C CYS A 314 7.92 -5.05 7.66
N GLY A 315 6.84 -4.25 7.56
CA GLY A 315 5.80 -4.15 8.57
C GLY A 315 6.12 -3.25 9.76
N PHE A 316 7.11 -2.36 9.65
CA PHE A 316 7.33 -1.33 10.66
C PHE A 316 6.23 -0.26 10.60
N ALA A 317 5.95 0.42 11.72
CA ALA A 317 4.84 1.35 11.82
C ALA A 317 5.07 2.65 11.03
N ASP A 318 6.31 3.16 11.09
CA ASP A 318 6.79 4.37 10.42
C ASP A 318 8.31 4.32 10.25
N GLN A 319 8.89 5.28 9.54
CA GLN A 319 10.33 5.31 9.28
C GLN A 319 11.18 5.53 10.55
N PRO A 320 10.81 6.39 11.50
CA PRO A 320 11.49 6.48 12.79
C PRO A 320 11.46 5.15 13.56
N HIS A 321 10.33 4.44 13.58
CA HIS A 321 10.22 3.12 14.20
C HIS A 321 11.14 2.11 13.51
N PHE A 322 11.13 2.07 12.17
CA PHE A 322 12.04 1.22 11.40
C PHE A 322 13.51 1.51 11.76
N THR A 323 13.91 2.77 11.76
CA THR A 323 15.30 3.14 12.04
C THR A 323 15.72 2.71 13.45
N ARG A 324 14.89 2.95 14.46
CA ARG A 324 15.18 2.57 15.86
C ARG A 324 15.21 1.05 16.06
N GLU A 325 14.20 0.34 15.59
CA GLU A 325 14.12 -1.11 15.77
C GLU A 325 15.21 -1.84 15.00
N PHE A 326 15.47 -1.43 13.77
CA PHE A 326 16.56 -2.01 12.97
C PHE A 326 17.92 -1.79 13.65
N ALA A 327 18.22 -0.55 14.09
CA ALA A 327 19.46 -0.26 14.77
C ALA A 327 19.60 -1.01 16.09
N ARG A 328 18.50 -1.28 16.80
CA ARG A 328 18.50 -2.08 18.04
C ARG A 328 18.88 -3.55 17.78
N HIS A 329 18.46 -4.12 16.65
CA HIS A 329 18.73 -5.52 16.31
C HIS A 329 20.05 -5.72 15.57
N VAL A 330 20.46 -4.74 14.74
CA VAL A 330 21.62 -4.86 13.82
C VAL A 330 22.83 -4.04 14.28
N GLY A 331 22.63 -3.07 15.18
CA GLY A 331 23.69 -2.18 15.66
C GLY A 331 23.99 -0.96 14.76
N LEU A 332 23.39 -0.90 13.55
CA LEU A 332 23.54 0.18 12.59
C LEU A 332 22.18 0.67 12.12
N THR A 333 22.05 1.94 11.75
CA THR A 333 20.84 2.42 11.08
C THR A 333 20.73 1.81 9.68
N PRO A 334 19.49 1.67 9.13
CA PRO A 334 19.30 1.11 7.79
C PRO A 334 20.15 1.78 6.70
N ALA A 335 20.28 3.11 6.76
CA ALA A 335 21.09 3.87 5.82
C ALA A 335 22.58 3.47 5.91
N ARG A 336 23.13 3.50 7.13
CA ARG A 336 24.53 3.12 7.36
C ARG A 336 24.80 1.65 7.05
N TYR A 337 23.82 0.78 7.30
CA TYR A 337 23.93 -0.63 6.96
C TYR A 337 24.04 -0.82 5.45
N ARG A 338 23.19 -0.17 4.66
CA ARG A 338 23.27 -0.19 3.19
C ARG A 338 24.60 0.38 2.71
N GLU A 339 25.00 1.53 3.19
CA GLU A 339 26.26 2.18 2.80
C GLU A 339 27.48 1.28 3.08
N ALA A 340 27.51 0.61 4.23
CA ALA A 340 28.63 -0.22 4.64
C ALA A 340 28.72 -1.57 3.94
N PHE A 341 27.59 -2.18 3.56
CA PHE A 341 27.54 -3.58 3.15
C PHE A 341 26.92 -3.81 1.77
N ALA A 342 26.21 -2.87 1.17
CA ALA A 342 25.82 -3.00 -0.23
C ALA A 342 27.08 -2.82 -1.10
N GLY A 343 27.52 -3.90 -1.73
CA GLY A 343 28.61 -3.86 -2.70
C GLY A 343 28.28 -2.98 -3.90
N PRO A 344 29.28 -2.67 -4.77
CA PRO A 344 29.03 -1.95 -6.01
C PRO A 344 27.99 -2.73 -6.83
N GLN A 345 26.82 -2.15 -6.94
CA GLN A 345 25.68 -2.77 -7.63
C GLN A 345 25.93 -2.77 -9.13
N PRO A 346 25.64 -3.86 -9.85
CA PRO A 346 25.75 -3.89 -11.30
C PRO A 346 24.77 -2.84 -11.88
N VAL A 347 25.32 -1.94 -12.69
CA VAL A 347 24.53 -1.02 -13.52
C VAL A 347 23.62 -1.88 -14.39
N ARG A 348 22.30 -1.81 -14.17
CA ARG A 348 21.36 -2.47 -15.08
C ARG A 348 21.46 -1.75 -16.41
N PRO A 349 21.67 -2.47 -17.52
CA PRO A 349 21.56 -1.84 -18.85
C PRO A 349 20.12 -1.32 -19.02
N CYS A 350 20.01 -0.13 -19.65
CA CYS A 350 18.78 0.56 -20.01
C CYS A 350 17.83 -0.31 -20.84
#